data_368f6599d2d3bf551a1a618ba6370c73
#
_entry.id   368f6599d2d3bf551a1a618ba6370c73
#
_cell.length_a   1.000
_cell.length_b   1.000
_cell.length_c   1.000
_cell.angle_alpha   90.00
_cell.angle_beta   90.00
_cell.angle_gamma   90.00
#
_symmetry.space_group_name_H-M   'P 1'
#
loop_
_entity.id
_entity.type
_entity.pdbx_description
1 polymer ?
#
loop_
_entity_poly.entity_id
_entity_poly.type
_entity_poly.pdbx_seq_one_letter_code
_entity_poly.pdbx_strand_id
1 'polypeptide(L)'
;MLKQLIFNLREHLSYFGNYLINLVFKKSLLFKTVFKKLGNWQYLPIFGLLVLGVILPYLLGATQITYSIPNSGRIKEINVRVYNDSGCSVPLPSMDWGILEAGSSKNRTIYVKNEGNSPLTLLLSTANWTPSSAVNYITLTWDYNGRPLDPDQFIKVVLMLVISSDIRGISSFTFDITIIGEG
;
A
#
# COMPACT_ATOMS: atom_id res chain seq x y z
N MET A 1 2.46 0.68 31.47
CA MET A 1 2.66 -0.63 30.86
C MET A 1 2.83 -1.75 31.88
N LEU A 2 3.79 -1.66 32.84
CA LEU A 2 4.06 -2.69 33.86
C LEU A 2 2.86 -2.95 34.81
N LYS A 3 2.13 -1.92 35.23
CA LYS A 3 0.95 -2.04 36.10
C LYS A 3 -0.20 -2.82 35.47
N GLN A 4 -0.42 -2.64 34.17
CA GLN A 4 -1.44 -3.36 33.40
C GLN A 4 -1.08 -4.84 33.25
N LEU A 5 0.19 -5.14 33.05
CA LEU A 5 0.71 -6.52 32.96
C LEU A 5 0.50 -7.27 34.30
N ILE A 6 0.82 -6.61 35.43
CA ILE A 6 0.66 -7.19 36.77
C ILE A 6 -0.83 -7.41 37.09
N PHE A 7 -1.70 -6.50 36.71
CA PHE A 7 -3.15 -6.63 36.88
C PHE A 7 -3.69 -7.83 36.11
N ASN A 8 -3.35 -7.97 34.81
CA ASN A 8 -3.78 -9.09 33.98
C ASN A 8 -3.24 -10.44 34.50
N LEU A 9 -2.00 -10.47 34.98
CA LEU A 9 -1.42 -11.68 35.57
C LEU A 9 -2.17 -12.10 36.86
N ARG A 10 -2.55 -11.15 37.69
CA ARG A 10 -3.30 -11.39 38.94
C ARG A 10 -4.72 -11.90 38.66
N GLU A 11 -5.39 -11.39 37.66
CA GLU A 11 -6.71 -11.90 37.23
C GLU A 11 -6.59 -13.33 36.67
N HIS A 12 -5.60 -13.61 35.82
CA HIS A 12 -5.37 -14.95 35.28
C HIS A 12 -5.04 -15.97 36.38
N LEU A 13 -4.22 -15.61 37.36
CA LEU A 13 -3.89 -16.47 38.50
C LEU A 13 -5.10 -16.72 39.41
N SER A 14 -5.96 -15.73 39.59
CA SER A 14 -7.21 -15.88 40.35
C SER A 14 -8.21 -16.81 39.64
N TYR A 15 -8.39 -16.67 38.34
CA TYR A 15 -9.23 -17.55 37.53
C TYR A 15 -8.70 -18.99 37.53
N PHE A 16 -7.41 -19.17 37.38
CA PHE A 16 -6.77 -20.49 37.38
C PHE A 16 -6.83 -21.16 38.76
N GLY A 17 -6.62 -20.38 39.84
CA GLY A 17 -6.79 -20.86 41.21
C GLY A 17 -8.23 -21.34 41.49
N ASN A 18 -9.23 -20.58 41.08
CA ASN A 18 -10.64 -20.96 41.23
C ASN A 18 -11.04 -22.17 40.36
N TYR A 19 -10.44 -22.30 39.16
CA TYR A 19 -10.63 -23.46 38.29
C TYR A 19 -10.04 -24.73 38.91
N LEU A 20 -8.83 -24.67 39.46
CA LEU A 20 -8.16 -25.78 40.15
C LEU A 20 -8.93 -26.18 41.42
N ILE A 21 -9.38 -25.19 42.22
CA ILE A 21 -10.19 -25.46 43.43
C ILE A 21 -11.50 -26.17 43.03
N ASN A 22 -12.18 -25.73 41.99
CA ASN A 22 -13.39 -26.39 41.49
C ASN A 22 -13.14 -27.79 40.93
N LEU A 23 -12.02 -28.00 40.19
CA LEU A 23 -11.65 -29.30 39.61
C LEU A 23 -11.28 -30.31 40.71
N VAL A 24 -10.53 -29.87 41.72
CA VAL A 24 -10.03 -30.74 42.81
C VAL A 24 -11.09 -30.97 43.87
N PHE A 25 -11.88 -29.93 44.23
CA PHE A 25 -12.82 -30.03 45.35
C PHE A 25 -14.25 -30.37 44.97
N LYS A 26 -14.76 -30.05 43.77
CA LYS A 26 -16.11 -30.39 43.33
C LYS A 26 -16.26 -31.88 42.92
N LYS A 27 -15.15 -32.58 42.62
CA LYS A 27 -15.09 -34.05 42.47
C LYS A 27 -14.68 -34.77 43.77
N SER A 28 -14.88 -34.14 44.91
CA SER A 28 -14.43 -34.63 46.23
C SER A 28 -15.07 -35.97 46.69
N LEU A 29 -16.10 -36.45 46.01
CA LEU A 29 -16.64 -37.77 46.30
C LEU A 29 -15.65 -38.88 45.90
N LEU A 30 -14.98 -38.72 44.76
CA LEU A 30 -13.93 -39.66 44.33
C LEU A 30 -12.69 -39.54 45.22
N PHE A 31 -12.33 -38.35 45.63
CA PHE A 31 -11.19 -38.11 46.50
C PHE A 31 -11.39 -38.70 47.91
N LYS A 32 -12.57 -38.49 48.50
CA LYS A 32 -12.92 -39.11 49.79
C LYS A 32 -12.98 -40.65 49.70
N THR A 33 -13.46 -41.22 48.59
CA THR A 33 -13.59 -42.67 48.40
C THR A 33 -12.22 -43.32 48.18
N VAL A 34 -11.36 -42.67 47.41
CA VAL A 34 -10.00 -43.13 47.13
C VAL A 34 -9.10 -43.04 48.38
N PHE A 35 -9.18 -41.91 49.13
CA PHE A 35 -8.44 -41.74 50.39
C PHE A 35 -8.92 -42.68 51.52
N LYS A 36 -10.22 -42.95 51.60
CA LYS A 36 -10.76 -43.90 52.58
C LYS A 36 -10.29 -45.36 52.29
N LYS A 37 -10.00 -45.67 51.04
CA LYS A 37 -9.52 -47.00 50.60
C LYS A 37 -7.98 -47.17 50.66
N LEU A 38 -7.26 -46.03 50.67
CA LEU A 38 -5.79 -45.95 50.67
C LEU A 38 -5.22 -45.77 52.13
N GLY A 39 -5.88 -46.27 53.15
CA GLY A 39 -5.51 -46.11 54.57
C GLY A 39 -4.04 -46.43 54.98
N ASN A 40 -3.17 -46.47 54.03
CA ASN A 40 -1.74 -46.66 54.23
C ASN A 40 -0.93 -45.42 53.78
N TRP A 41 -0.27 -44.72 54.66
CA TRP A 41 0.65 -43.62 54.42
C TRP A 41 1.70 -43.85 53.37
N GLN A 42 1.98 -45.11 53.02
CA GLN A 42 2.94 -45.55 52.01
C GLN A 42 2.61 -45.05 50.58
N TYR A 43 1.36 -44.68 50.27
CA TYR A 43 0.97 -44.18 48.95
C TYR A 43 1.00 -42.66 48.82
N LEU A 44 1.27 -41.95 49.92
CA LEU A 44 1.34 -40.48 49.92
C LEU A 44 2.47 -39.94 48.98
N PRO A 45 3.66 -40.55 48.94
CA PRO A 45 4.72 -40.09 48.03
C PRO A 45 4.38 -40.34 46.55
N ILE A 46 3.67 -41.44 46.25
CA ILE A 46 3.26 -41.73 44.85
C ILE A 46 2.20 -40.70 44.37
N PHE A 47 1.28 -40.31 45.23
CA PHE A 47 0.32 -39.28 44.93
C PHE A 47 0.97 -37.88 44.77
N GLY A 48 1.93 -37.58 45.61
CA GLY A 48 2.75 -36.35 45.49
C GLY A 48 3.50 -36.27 44.18
N LEU A 49 4.11 -37.38 43.73
CA LEU A 49 4.81 -37.47 42.45
C LEU A 49 3.87 -37.33 41.26
N LEU A 50 2.64 -37.88 41.31
CA LEU A 50 1.63 -37.71 40.25
C LEU A 50 1.13 -36.25 40.15
N VAL A 51 0.92 -35.61 41.30
CA VAL A 51 0.52 -34.19 41.34
C VAL A 51 1.64 -33.30 40.82
N LEU A 52 2.90 -33.59 41.22
CA LEU A 52 4.07 -32.87 40.74
C LEU A 52 4.26 -33.03 39.23
N GLY A 53 4.10 -34.26 38.71
CA GLY A 53 4.21 -34.55 37.28
C GLY A 53 3.17 -33.83 36.41
N VAL A 54 2.00 -33.52 36.96
CA VAL A 54 0.96 -32.76 36.26
C VAL A 54 1.21 -31.23 36.39
N ILE A 55 1.65 -30.77 37.56
CA ILE A 55 1.82 -29.34 37.82
C ILE A 55 3.14 -28.81 37.24
N LEU A 56 4.20 -29.60 37.23
CA LEU A 56 5.52 -29.17 36.77
C LEU A 56 5.55 -28.68 35.30
N PRO A 57 4.88 -29.34 34.33
CA PRO A 57 4.80 -28.85 32.96
C PRO A 57 4.08 -27.50 32.84
N TYR A 58 3.09 -27.23 33.70
CA TYR A 58 2.39 -25.95 33.72
C TYR A 58 3.22 -24.84 34.39
N LEU A 59 4.05 -25.19 35.38
CA LEU A 59 4.97 -24.24 36.06
C LEU A 59 6.21 -23.93 35.21
N LEU A 60 6.71 -24.90 34.46
CA LEU A 60 7.85 -24.72 33.55
C LEU A 60 7.44 -24.02 32.24
N GLY A 61 6.15 -23.71 32.05
CA GLY A 61 5.58 -22.93 30.97
C GLY A 61 6.34 -23.07 29.64
N ALA A 62 5.70 -23.45 28.59
CA ALA A 62 6.32 -23.42 27.27
C ALA A 62 6.81 -21.98 27.01
N THR A 63 8.10 -21.73 27.19
CA THR A 63 8.72 -20.45 26.83
C THR A 63 8.70 -20.36 25.32
N GLN A 64 7.68 -19.68 24.77
CA GLN A 64 7.67 -19.37 23.36
C GLN A 64 8.64 -18.21 23.12
N ILE A 65 9.69 -18.49 22.39
CA ILE A 65 10.57 -17.45 21.86
C ILE A 65 9.97 -17.01 20.52
N THR A 66 9.36 -15.82 20.49
CA THR A 66 8.88 -15.23 19.25
C THR A 66 9.99 -14.37 18.66
N TYR A 67 10.48 -14.76 17.51
CA TYR A 67 11.40 -13.96 16.72
C TYR A 67 10.59 -13.22 15.63
N SER A 68 10.58 -11.89 15.68
CA SER A 68 9.92 -11.05 14.67
C SER A 68 10.96 -10.55 13.68
N ILE A 69 10.78 -10.89 12.42
CA ILE A 69 11.59 -10.38 11.31
C ILE A 69 10.83 -9.20 10.70
N PRO A 70 11.32 -7.95 10.86
CA PRO A 70 10.76 -6.80 10.17
C PRO A 70 10.86 -7.03 8.66
N ASN A 71 9.74 -6.87 7.97
CA ASN A 71 9.68 -7.01 6.53
C ASN A 71 9.08 -5.74 5.93
N SER A 72 9.72 -5.22 4.88
CA SER A 72 9.23 -4.06 4.14
C SER A 72 9.35 -4.33 2.64
N GLY A 73 8.35 -3.88 1.89
CA GLY A 73 8.34 -3.93 0.44
C GLY A 73 7.83 -2.59 -0.12
N ARG A 74 8.25 -2.27 -1.34
CA ARG A 74 7.68 -1.16 -2.11
C ARG A 74 6.97 -1.74 -3.33
N ILE A 75 5.80 -1.18 -3.63
CA ILE A 75 5.08 -1.51 -4.86
C ILE A 75 5.55 -0.51 -5.91
N LYS A 76 5.83 -0.98 -7.13
CA LYS A 76 6.16 -0.12 -8.26
C LYS A 76 4.95 0.74 -8.60
N GLU A 77 5.14 2.06 -8.61
CA GLU A 77 4.14 3.04 -8.97
C GLU A 77 4.65 3.88 -10.13
N ILE A 78 3.86 3.96 -11.20
CA ILE A 78 4.07 4.83 -12.35
C ILE A 78 3.05 5.95 -12.24
N ASN A 79 3.51 7.19 -12.13
CA ASN A 79 2.66 8.36 -12.04
C ASN A 79 3.33 9.52 -12.78
N VAL A 80 2.58 10.13 -13.69
CA VAL A 80 3.03 11.27 -14.50
C VAL A 80 2.08 12.44 -14.29
N ARG A 81 2.65 13.62 -14.05
CA ARG A 81 1.87 14.86 -13.99
C ARG A 81 2.47 15.95 -14.84
N VAL A 82 1.59 16.76 -15.45
CA VAL A 82 1.95 17.85 -16.34
C VAL A 82 1.72 19.18 -15.66
N TYR A 83 2.71 20.09 -15.82
CA TYR A 83 2.75 21.39 -15.18
C TYR A 83 2.99 22.49 -16.19
N ASN A 84 2.52 23.69 -15.86
CA ASN A 84 2.70 24.90 -16.67
C ASN A 84 4.01 25.64 -16.38
N ASP A 85 4.68 25.33 -15.27
CA ASP A 85 5.85 26.02 -14.75
C ASP A 85 7.04 25.10 -14.50
N SER A 86 8.25 25.64 -14.57
CA SER A 86 9.50 24.90 -14.33
C SER A 86 9.70 24.43 -12.88
N GLY A 87 8.94 24.99 -11.95
CA GLY A 87 8.93 24.55 -10.55
C GLY A 87 8.00 23.37 -10.29
N CYS A 88 7.25 22.93 -11.32
CA CYS A 88 6.24 21.88 -11.21
C CYS A 88 5.25 22.13 -10.06
N SER A 89 4.81 23.40 -9.91
CA SER A 89 3.91 23.83 -8.84
C SER A 89 2.50 24.13 -9.32
N VAL A 90 2.33 24.45 -10.60
CA VAL A 90 1.04 24.79 -11.22
C VAL A 90 0.63 23.68 -12.21
N PRO A 91 -0.27 22.76 -11.82
CA PRO A 91 -0.79 21.74 -12.74
C PRO A 91 -1.43 22.36 -13.97
N LEU A 92 -1.32 21.69 -15.11
CA LEU A 92 -1.90 22.11 -16.38
C LEU A 92 -3.16 21.28 -16.70
N PRO A 93 -4.36 21.71 -16.31
CA PRO A 93 -5.59 20.94 -16.52
C PRO A 93 -6.13 21.08 -17.95
N SER A 94 -5.78 22.16 -18.64
CA SER A 94 -6.23 22.43 -20.02
C SER A 94 -5.26 23.35 -20.73
N MET A 95 -5.30 23.35 -22.07
CA MET A 95 -4.44 24.20 -22.89
C MET A 95 -5.28 24.89 -23.96
N ASP A 96 -5.15 26.22 -24.03
CA ASP A 96 -5.72 27.02 -25.09
C ASP A 96 -4.66 27.36 -26.14
N TRP A 97 -4.89 26.99 -27.36
CA TRP A 97 -4.03 27.30 -28.50
C TRP A 97 -4.30 28.71 -29.07
N GLY A 98 -5.39 29.33 -28.75
CA GLY A 98 -5.81 30.63 -29.25
C GLY A 98 -6.17 30.62 -30.73
N ILE A 99 -6.00 31.75 -31.39
CA ILE A 99 -6.27 31.90 -32.82
C ILE A 99 -5.08 31.33 -33.61
N LEU A 100 -5.43 30.53 -34.62
CA LEU A 100 -4.48 29.86 -35.51
C LEU A 100 -4.90 30.10 -36.97
N GLU A 101 -3.92 30.22 -37.86
CA GLU A 101 -4.12 30.40 -39.29
C GLU A 101 -3.81 29.08 -40.05
N ALA A 102 -4.45 28.91 -41.19
CA ALA A 102 -4.13 27.80 -42.08
C ALA A 102 -2.64 27.86 -42.49
N GLY A 103 -1.96 26.72 -42.47
CA GLY A 103 -0.52 26.62 -42.75
C GLY A 103 0.40 27.10 -41.63
N SER A 104 -0.14 27.50 -40.45
CA SER A 104 0.64 27.97 -39.32
C SER A 104 1.03 26.82 -38.34
N SER A 105 2.00 27.13 -37.49
CA SER A 105 2.33 26.28 -36.36
C SER A 105 2.41 27.10 -35.08
N LYS A 106 2.14 26.46 -33.94
CA LYS A 106 2.23 27.09 -32.62
C LYS A 106 2.87 26.17 -31.61
N ASN A 107 3.79 26.72 -30.83
CA ASN A 107 4.50 26.00 -29.78
C ASN A 107 3.92 26.32 -28.41
N ARG A 108 3.89 25.31 -27.52
CA ARG A 108 3.59 25.43 -26.09
C ARG A 108 4.61 24.64 -25.30
N THR A 109 5.19 25.27 -24.31
CA THR A 109 6.08 24.60 -23.36
C THR A 109 5.29 24.03 -22.21
N ILE A 110 5.57 22.77 -21.87
CA ILE A 110 5.05 22.10 -20.69
C ILE A 110 6.20 21.46 -19.91
N TYR A 111 5.93 21.12 -18.67
CA TYR A 111 6.86 20.39 -17.82
C TYR A 111 6.19 19.12 -17.36
N VAL A 112 6.85 17.98 -17.60
CA VAL A 112 6.31 16.65 -17.27
C VAL A 112 7.17 16.08 -16.16
N LYS A 113 6.54 15.77 -15.03
CA LYS A 113 7.21 15.22 -13.85
C LYS A 113 6.81 13.76 -13.63
N ASN A 114 7.81 12.94 -13.30
CA ASN A 114 7.59 11.60 -12.78
C ASN A 114 7.32 11.68 -11.28
N GLU A 115 6.09 11.48 -10.86
CA GLU A 115 5.68 11.45 -9.45
C GLU A 115 5.60 10.01 -8.91
N GLY A 116 5.97 9.03 -9.72
CA GLY A 116 6.09 7.64 -9.32
C GLY A 116 7.42 7.32 -8.62
N ASN A 117 7.65 6.06 -8.36
CA ASN A 117 8.85 5.58 -7.68
C ASN A 117 9.76 4.73 -8.57
N SER A 118 9.52 4.72 -9.87
CA SER A 118 10.30 3.97 -10.87
C SER A 118 10.61 4.85 -12.08
N PRO A 119 11.76 4.66 -12.76
CA PRO A 119 12.05 5.33 -14.02
C PRO A 119 10.99 4.99 -15.07
N LEU A 120 10.67 5.96 -15.93
CA LEU A 120 9.69 5.80 -17.02
C LEU A 120 10.12 6.56 -18.27
N THR A 121 9.57 6.15 -19.40
CA THR A 121 9.57 6.89 -20.66
C THR A 121 8.18 7.44 -20.94
N LEU A 122 8.08 8.47 -21.80
CA LEU A 122 6.83 9.15 -22.07
C LEU A 122 6.35 8.87 -23.50
N LEU A 123 5.03 8.68 -23.64
CA LEU A 123 4.34 8.63 -24.92
C LEU A 123 3.33 9.76 -25.01
N LEU A 124 3.19 10.34 -26.22
CA LEU A 124 2.19 11.34 -26.56
C LEU A 124 1.09 10.70 -27.41
N SER A 125 -0.16 10.92 -27.01
CA SER A 125 -1.33 10.52 -27.80
C SER A 125 -2.35 11.64 -27.83
N THR A 126 -3.17 11.66 -28.88
CA THR A 126 -4.31 12.57 -29.02
C THR A 126 -5.59 11.79 -29.30
N ALA A 127 -6.71 12.27 -28.74
CA ALA A 127 -8.00 11.60 -28.88
C ALA A 127 -9.16 12.63 -28.88
N ASN A 128 -10.39 12.15 -29.08
CA ASN A 128 -11.64 12.90 -28.91
C ASN A 128 -11.69 14.19 -29.73
N TRP A 129 -11.19 14.16 -30.97
CA TRP A 129 -11.18 15.30 -31.86
C TRP A 129 -12.60 15.74 -32.22
N THR A 130 -12.87 17.01 -32.07
CA THR A 130 -14.14 17.65 -32.44
C THR A 130 -13.86 18.93 -33.26
N PRO A 131 -14.32 19.00 -34.53
CA PRO A 131 -14.95 17.92 -35.30
C PRO A 131 -13.93 16.76 -35.55
N SER A 132 -14.42 15.53 -35.73
CA SER A 132 -13.53 14.37 -35.96
C SER A 132 -12.65 14.50 -37.20
N SER A 133 -13.10 15.30 -38.20
CA SER A 133 -12.30 15.59 -39.40
C SER A 133 -11.05 16.44 -39.12
N ALA A 134 -10.97 17.10 -37.97
CA ALA A 134 -9.84 17.97 -37.62
C ALA A 134 -8.51 17.17 -37.55
N VAL A 135 -8.52 15.90 -37.16
CA VAL A 135 -7.35 15.04 -37.14
C VAL A 135 -6.63 14.90 -38.48
N ASN A 136 -7.33 15.12 -39.60
CA ASN A 136 -6.77 15.07 -40.94
C ASN A 136 -5.96 16.32 -41.31
N TYR A 137 -6.14 17.42 -40.57
CA TYR A 137 -5.57 18.73 -40.88
C TYR A 137 -4.71 19.30 -39.77
N ILE A 138 -4.78 18.72 -38.57
CA ILE A 138 -4.08 19.24 -37.40
C ILE A 138 -3.22 18.14 -36.82
N THR A 139 -1.94 18.42 -36.66
CA THR A 139 -0.96 17.46 -36.12
C THR A 139 -0.34 18.05 -34.87
N LEU A 140 -0.29 17.24 -33.80
CA LEU A 140 0.46 17.56 -32.60
C LEU A 140 1.72 16.70 -32.53
N THR A 141 2.85 17.34 -32.34
CA THR A 141 4.14 16.69 -32.11
C THR A 141 4.81 17.26 -30.87
N TRP A 142 5.91 16.66 -30.44
CA TRP A 142 6.72 17.18 -29.34
C TRP A 142 8.21 16.90 -29.58
N ASP A 143 9.06 17.57 -28.80
CA ASP A 143 10.53 17.44 -28.87
C ASP A 143 11.12 16.45 -27.87
N TYR A 144 10.28 15.64 -27.22
CA TYR A 144 10.75 14.58 -26.32
C TYR A 144 11.55 13.54 -27.07
N ASN A 145 12.76 13.25 -26.59
CA ASN A 145 13.74 12.41 -27.27
C ASN A 145 13.78 10.94 -26.79
N GLY A 146 12.81 10.50 -25.97
CA GLY A 146 12.74 9.13 -25.45
C GLY A 146 13.66 8.86 -24.25
N ARG A 147 14.30 9.89 -23.68
CA ARG A 147 15.16 9.71 -22.51
C ARG A 147 14.33 9.30 -21.27
N PRO A 148 14.74 8.23 -20.54
CA PRO A 148 14.07 7.87 -19.29
C PRO A 148 14.06 9.03 -18.29
N LEU A 149 12.96 9.15 -17.58
CA LEU A 149 12.73 10.12 -16.52
C LEU A 149 12.71 9.42 -15.17
N ASP A 150 13.73 9.66 -14.36
CA ASP A 150 13.86 9.06 -13.03
C ASP A 150 12.78 9.58 -12.07
N PRO A 151 12.51 8.88 -10.95
CA PRO A 151 11.61 9.35 -9.91
C PRO A 151 11.94 10.77 -9.45
N ASP A 152 10.90 11.57 -9.23
CA ASP A 152 10.96 12.98 -8.84
C ASP A 152 11.62 13.93 -9.86
N GLN A 153 12.14 13.43 -10.98
CA GLN A 153 12.67 14.27 -12.04
C GLN A 153 11.55 14.83 -12.92
N PHE A 154 11.84 15.97 -13.55
CA PHE A 154 10.98 16.55 -14.58
C PHE A 154 11.75 16.85 -15.84
N ILE A 155 11.02 16.93 -16.95
CA ILE A 155 11.55 17.33 -18.25
C ILE A 155 10.72 18.46 -18.84
N LYS A 156 11.40 19.44 -19.42
CA LYS A 156 10.77 20.46 -20.26
C LYS A 156 10.52 19.87 -21.63
N VAL A 157 9.30 19.99 -22.13
CA VAL A 157 8.88 19.52 -23.45
C VAL A 157 8.17 20.64 -24.17
N VAL A 158 8.45 20.78 -25.46
CA VAL A 158 7.77 21.71 -26.34
C VAL A 158 6.81 20.95 -27.23
N LEU A 159 5.52 21.18 -27.01
CA LEU A 159 4.46 20.71 -27.91
C LEU A 159 4.39 21.66 -29.10
N MET A 160 4.31 21.10 -30.31
CA MET A 160 4.14 21.84 -31.55
C MET A 160 2.86 21.39 -32.25
N LEU A 161 1.90 22.29 -32.36
CA LEU A 161 0.66 22.12 -33.12
C LEU A 161 0.85 22.70 -34.51
N VAL A 162 0.61 21.89 -35.53
CA VAL A 162 0.74 22.29 -36.93
C VAL A 162 -0.63 22.23 -37.59
N ILE A 163 -1.02 23.29 -38.27
CA ILE A 163 -2.25 23.40 -39.00
C ILE A 163 -1.95 23.28 -40.51
N SER A 164 -2.62 22.36 -41.20
CA SER A 164 -2.47 22.21 -42.64
C SER A 164 -2.94 23.46 -43.37
N SER A 165 -2.23 23.84 -44.44
CA SER A 165 -2.70 24.90 -45.38
C SER A 165 -4.01 24.56 -46.06
N ASP A 166 -4.33 23.27 -46.17
CA ASP A 166 -5.53 22.75 -46.85
C ASP A 166 -6.75 22.61 -45.94
N ILE A 167 -6.66 23.07 -44.67
CA ILE A 167 -7.76 23.02 -43.71
C ILE A 167 -8.97 23.79 -44.25
N ARG A 168 -10.13 23.11 -44.27
CA ARG A 168 -11.39 23.68 -44.77
C ARG A 168 -12.56 23.27 -43.89
N GLY A 169 -13.50 24.20 -43.71
CA GLY A 169 -14.77 23.94 -43.01
C GLY A 169 -14.61 23.70 -41.48
N ILE A 170 -13.44 24.01 -40.93
CA ILE A 170 -13.16 23.91 -39.47
C ILE A 170 -12.82 25.32 -38.98
N SER A 171 -13.74 25.90 -38.21
CA SER A 171 -13.59 27.23 -37.58
C SER A 171 -13.16 27.12 -36.10
N SER A 172 -13.37 25.98 -35.47
CA SER A 172 -12.96 25.69 -34.11
C SER A 172 -12.70 24.18 -33.96
N PHE A 173 -11.87 23.83 -33.04
CA PHE A 173 -11.61 22.43 -32.74
C PHE A 173 -11.28 22.25 -31.25
N THR A 174 -11.50 21.03 -30.76
CA THR A 174 -11.05 20.53 -29.45
C THR A 174 -10.52 19.14 -29.62
N PHE A 175 -9.60 18.77 -28.76
CA PHE A 175 -9.09 17.40 -28.65
C PHE A 175 -8.41 17.18 -27.29
N ASP A 176 -8.27 15.93 -26.90
CA ASP A 176 -7.57 15.55 -25.69
C ASP A 176 -6.11 15.23 -26.01
N ILE A 177 -5.21 15.71 -25.15
CA ILE A 177 -3.79 15.36 -25.15
C ILE A 177 -3.56 14.43 -23.99
N THR A 178 -3.05 13.23 -24.26
CA THR A 178 -2.69 12.24 -23.23
C THR A 178 -1.18 12.01 -23.25
N ILE A 179 -0.55 12.20 -22.09
CA ILE A 179 0.85 11.84 -21.87
C ILE A 179 0.88 10.62 -20.98
N ILE A 180 1.46 9.53 -21.46
CA ILE A 180 1.49 8.23 -20.81
C ILE A 180 2.92 7.97 -20.36
N GLY A 181 3.09 7.56 -19.09
CA GLY A 181 4.36 7.06 -18.59
C GLY A 181 4.41 5.54 -18.74
N GLU A 182 5.49 5.04 -19.35
CA GLU A 182 5.78 3.61 -19.45
C GLU A 182 7.11 3.31 -18.75
N GLY A 183 7.12 2.28 -17.90
CA GLY A 183 8.32 1.92 -17.16
C GLY A 183 8.38 0.47 -16.69
#